data_bb44207483dad0a290fce4d0f4722d78
#
_entry.id   bb44207483dad0a290fce4d0f4722d78
#
_cell.length_a   1.000
_cell.length_b   1.000
_cell.length_c   1.000
_cell.angle_alpha   90.00
_cell.angle_beta   90.00
_cell.angle_gamma   90.00
#
_symmetry.space_group_name_H-M   'P 1'
#
loop_
_entity.id
_entity.type
_entity.pdbx_description
1 polymer ?
#
loop_
_entity_poly.entity_id
_entity_poly.type
_entity_poly.pdbx_seq_one_letter_code
_entity_poly.pdbx_strand_id
1 'polypeptide(L)'
;VPVPTRLVNVVAIQRGTERPNEVVIIQAHIDSRASDVMNATIDAPGANDDASGTALVLEAARVLSQRTFPTTVVYAALSGEEQGLLGGRLLADYAKEQGWTVKAVLNNDIVGGSTGSDGYRDDAHVRVLSEGPRADATDALRAQMRRFGGENDSPSRNISRWVAKLAEADTEKGLAVRQIWRADRMGRGGDQLPFSDKGYPAVRFTVAVEDYEHQHQDLRTEGGVKFGDTVDEMDFPYLAKVVRLNVAALMAIANAPPPLP
;
A
#
# COMPACT_ATOMS: atom_id res chain seq x y z
N VAL A 1 -31.70 -0.01 11.22
CA VAL A 1 -31.45 1.40 10.84
C VAL A 1 -29.96 1.63 10.93
N PRO A 2 -29.30 2.16 9.88
CA PRO A 2 -27.88 2.48 9.96
C PRO A 2 -27.61 3.46 11.11
N VAL A 3 -26.60 3.16 11.92
CA VAL A 3 -26.16 4.07 13.00
C VAL A 3 -24.96 4.85 12.45
N PRO A 4 -24.97 6.19 12.48
CA PRO A 4 -23.83 6.99 12.11
C PRO A 4 -22.63 6.61 12.95
N THR A 5 -21.55 6.15 12.29
CA THR A 5 -20.30 5.76 12.95
C THR A 5 -19.20 6.77 12.59
N ARG A 6 -18.46 7.22 13.59
CA ARG A 6 -17.31 8.10 13.36
C ARG A 6 -16.12 7.27 12.85
N LEU A 7 -15.66 7.60 11.65
CA LEU A 7 -14.43 7.06 11.07
C LEU A 7 -13.25 7.99 11.40
N VAL A 8 -12.12 7.43 11.82
CA VAL A 8 -10.93 8.21 12.20
C VAL A 8 -9.68 7.54 11.64
N ASN A 9 -8.97 8.24 10.77
CA ASN A 9 -7.61 7.89 10.39
C ASN A 9 -6.62 8.43 11.42
N VAL A 10 -5.51 7.73 11.63
CA VAL A 10 -4.37 8.24 12.41
C VAL A 10 -3.27 8.65 11.44
N VAL A 11 -2.89 9.93 11.49
CA VAL A 11 -1.95 10.50 10.52
C VAL A 11 -0.86 11.28 11.25
N ALA A 12 0.41 10.95 10.96
CA ALA A 12 1.57 11.73 11.36
C ALA A 12 2.16 12.45 10.15
N ILE A 13 2.44 13.75 10.27
CA ILE A 13 2.95 14.58 9.19
C ILE A 13 4.33 15.13 9.58
N GLN A 14 5.35 14.67 8.89
CA GLN A 14 6.71 15.17 8.99
C GLN A 14 6.94 16.20 7.88
N ARG A 15 6.87 17.49 8.24
CA ARG A 15 6.90 18.59 7.25
C ARG A 15 8.25 18.70 6.56
N GLY A 16 8.21 18.88 5.25
CA GLY A 16 9.37 19.14 4.42
C GLY A 16 10.00 20.50 4.71
N THR A 17 11.33 20.56 4.64
CA THR A 17 12.10 21.79 4.94
C THR A 17 12.18 22.77 3.76
N GLU A 18 12.00 22.30 2.54
CA GLU A 18 12.16 23.11 1.32
C GLU A 18 10.86 23.19 0.50
N ARG A 19 10.19 22.05 0.35
CA ARG A 19 9.00 21.89 -0.48
C ARG A 19 7.85 21.25 0.32
N PRO A 20 7.30 21.96 1.30
CA PRO A 20 6.33 21.39 2.25
C PRO A 20 5.00 20.98 1.61
N ASN A 21 4.66 21.47 0.42
CA ASN A 21 3.46 21.07 -0.32
C ASN A 21 3.68 19.86 -1.24
N GLU A 22 4.94 19.47 -1.51
CA GLU A 22 5.24 18.19 -2.12
C GLU A 22 5.18 17.10 -1.06
N VAL A 23 4.43 16.04 -1.32
CA VAL A 23 4.12 15.04 -0.30
C VAL A 23 4.37 13.63 -0.81
N VAL A 24 5.00 12.82 0.04
CA VAL A 24 5.07 11.37 -0.13
C VAL A 24 4.28 10.72 0.99
N ILE A 25 3.39 9.82 0.67
CA ILE A 25 2.51 9.15 1.63
C ILE A 25 2.92 7.68 1.71
N ILE A 26 3.08 7.16 2.93
CA ILE A 26 3.13 5.74 3.23
C ILE A 26 1.95 5.39 4.11
N GLN A 27 1.18 4.38 3.70
CA GLN A 27 -0.09 4.07 4.35
C GLN A 27 -0.38 2.57 4.40
N ALA A 28 -1.28 2.22 5.30
CA ALA A 28 -1.86 0.90 5.54
C ALA A 28 -3.19 1.09 6.26
N HIS A 29 -4.03 0.05 6.37
CA HIS A 29 -5.26 0.16 7.14
C HIS A 29 -5.17 -0.54 8.50
N ILE A 30 -5.95 -0.05 9.48
CA ILE A 30 -5.94 -0.54 10.87
C ILE A 30 -7.15 -1.39 11.23
N ASP A 31 -8.17 -1.36 10.39
CA ASP A 31 -9.33 -2.22 10.55
C ASP A 31 -9.06 -3.62 9.98
N SER A 32 -9.82 -4.58 10.45
CA SER A 32 -9.80 -5.95 9.99
C SER A 32 -11.23 -6.47 9.88
N ARG A 33 -11.41 -7.62 9.26
CA ARG A 33 -12.73 -8.22 9.09
C ARG A 33 -12.75 -9.73 9.28
N ALA A 34 -13.89 -10.22 9.66
CA ALA A 34 -14.30 -11.59 9.52
C ALA A 34 -14.86 -11.89 8.10
N SER A 35 -15.36 -13.09 7.84
CA SER A 35 -16.02 -13.43 6.58
C SER A 35 -17.16 -12.49 6.24
N ASP A 36 -18.01 -12.15 7.22
CA ASP A 36 -18.99 -11.07 7.10
C ASP A 36 -18.33 -9.75 7.53
N VAL A 37 -18.12 -8.85 6.57
CA VAL A 37 -17.49 -7.53 6.78
C VAL A 37 -18.26 -6.64 7.76
N MET A 38 -19.54 -6.90 7.98
CA MET A 38 -20.38 -6.14 8.92
C MET A 38 -20.48 -6.77 10.30
N ASN A 39 -19.88 -7.93 10.53
CA ASN A 39 -19.89 -8.59 11.83
C ASN A 39 -18.85 -7.97 12.77
N ALA A 40 -19.31 -7.16 13.72
CA ALA A 40 -18.49 -6.51 14.73
C ALA A 40 -18.46 -7.26 16.08
N THR A 41 -18.88 -8.53 16.12
CA THR A 41 -19.09 -9.27 17.39
C THR A 41 -18.17 -10.46 17.56
N ILE A 42 -17.50 -10.90 16.49
CA ILE A 42 -16.54 -12.01 16.54
C ILE A 42 -15.10 -11.52 16.39
N ASP A 43 -14.16 -12.31 16.84
CA ASP A 43 -12.75 -11.99 16.71
C ASP A 43 -12.29 -12.04 15.24
N ALA A 44 -11.66 -10.97 14.80
CA ALA A 44 -11.03 -10.84 13.50
C ALA A 44 -9.63 -10.23 13.69
N PRO A 45 -8.59 -11.03 13.96
CA PRO A 45 -7.28 -10.51 14.37
C PRO A 45 -6.60 -9.64 13.32
N GLY A 46 -6.73 -9.98 12.02
CA GLY A 46 -6.15 -9.21 10.92
C GLY A 46 -4.64 -9.07 11.01
N ALA A 47 -3.92 -10.16 11.33
CA ALA A 47 -2.48 -10.09 11.56
C ALA A 47 -1.71 -9.73 10.29
N ASN A 48 -2.11 -10.29 9.15
CA ASN A 48 -1.53 -9.97 7.85
C ASN A 48 -2.34 -8.91 7.11
N ASP A 49 -3.67 -8.94 7.22
CA ASP A 49 -4.63 -8.03 6.62
C ASP A 49 -5.33 -7.16 7.70
N ASP A 50 -4.82 -5.97 8.18
CA ASP A 50 -3.58 -5.38 7.69
C ASP A 50 -2.71 -4.83 8.85
N ALA A 51 -2.61 -5.61 9.95
CA ALA A 51 -1.65 -5.25 11.00
C ALA A 51 -0.20 -5.29 10.48
N SER A 52 0.08 -6.11 9.44
CA SER A 52 1.40 -6.17 8.81
C SER A 52 1.79 -4.83 8.16
N GLY A 53 0.91 -4.24 7.37
CA GLY A 53 1.13 -2.93 6.76
C GLY A 53 1.12 -1.80 7.79
N THR A 54 0.22 -1.85 8.77
CA THR A 54 0.21 -0.88 9.89
C THR A 54 1.54 -0.91 10.66
N ALA A 55 2.07 -2.08 10.98
CA ALA A 55 3.37 -2.22 11.64
C ALA A 55 4.50 -1.65 10.77
N LEU A 56 4.46 -1.86 9.46
CA LEU A 56 5.40 -1.29 8.49
C LEU A 56 5.36 0.24 8.53
N VAL A 57 4.18 0.85 8.52
CA VAL A 57 4.02 2.32 8.58
C VAL A 57 4.57 2.88 9.88
N LEU A 58 4.28 2.23 11.00
CA LEU A 58 4.80 2.62 12.33
C LEU A 58 6.32 2.52 12.39
N GLU A 59 6.89 1.44 11.86
CA GLU A 59 8.34 1.25 11.83
C GLU A 59 9.03 2.27 10.90
N ALA A 60 8.45 2.56 9.74
CA ALA A 60 8.92 3.62 8.85
C ALA A 60 8.93 4.98 9.57
N ALA A 61 7.86 5.32 10.29
CA ALA A 61 7.78 6.55 11.08
C ALA A 61 8.86 6.56 12.18
N ARG A 62 9.03 5.45 12.90
CA ARG A 62 10.04 5.34 13.97
C ARG A 62 11.46 5.56 13.44
N VAL A 63 11.82 4.92 12.32
CA VAL A 63 13.17 4.99 11.74
C VAL A 63 13.45 6.36 11.14
N LEU A 64 12.45 7.00 10.53
CA LEU A 64 12.63 8.23 9.77
C LEU A 64 12.32 9.51 10.56
N SER A 65 11.69 9.42 11.74
CA SER A 65 11.31 10.58 12.56
C SER A 65 12.47 11.51 12.94
N GLN A 66 13.69 10.98 13.03
CA GLN A 66 14.89 11.74 13.37
C GLN A 66 15.62 12.32 12.15
N ARG A 67 15.10 12.13 10.96
CA ARG A 67 15.66 12.66 9.71
C ARG A 67 14.88 13.88 9.27
N THR A 68 15.50 14.69 8.42
CA THR A 68 14.84 15.81 7.74
C THR A 68 14.79 15.54 6.24
N PHE A 69 13.70 15.94 5.60
CA PHE A 69 13.49 15.76 4.16
C PHE A 69 13.13 17.11 3.51
N PRO A 70 13.51 17.34 2.26
CA PRO A 70 13.07 18.51 1.53
C PRO A 70 11.55 18.53 1.28
N THR A 71 10.91 17.33 1.11
CA THR A 71 9.47 17.18 0.93
C THR A 71 8.78 16.65 2.19
N THR A 72 7.50 16.88 2.33
CA THR A 72 6.69 16.37 3.44
C THR A 72 6.50 14.86 3.31
N VAL A 73 6.64 14.14 4.42
CA VAL A 73 6.31 12.73 4.53
C VAL A 73 5.08 12.57 5.41
N VAL A 74 4.12 11.77 4.94
CA VAL A 74 2.88 11.45 5.65
C VAL A 74 2.86 9.96 5.92
N TYR A 75 2.71 9.61 7.20
CA TYR A 75 2.52 8.25 7.69
C TYR A 75 1.07 8.10 8.09
N ALA A 76 0.32 7.20 7.48
CA ALA A 76 -1.11 7.10 7.70
C ALA A 76 -1.54 5.66 8.01
N ALA A 77 -2.30 5.51 9.09
CA ALA A 77 -3.04 4.31 9.42
C ALA A 77 -4.54 4.61 9.19
N LEU A 78 -5.11 3.94 8.20
CA LEU A 78 -6.43 4.23 7.65
C LEU A 78 -7.48 3.33 8.28
N SER A 79 -8.72 3.77 8.30
CA SER A 79 -9.82 3.06 8.94
C SER A 79 -10.98 2.88 7.96
N GLY A 80 -11.62 1.71 7.98
CA GLY A 80 -12.76 1.40 7.12
C GLY A 80 -12.35 1.08 5.67
N GLU A 81 -11.18 0.51 5.47
CA GLU A 81 -10.77 -0.06 4.19
C GLU A 81 -11.73 -1.17 3.78
N GLU A 82 -11.96 -2.09 4.70
CA GLU A 82 -12.78 -3.28 4.53
C GLU A 82 -14.26 -2.98 4.24
N GLN A 83 -14.73 -1.80 4.64
CA GLN A 83 -16.09 -1.31 4.34
C GLN A 83 -16.14 -0.43 3.08
N GLY A 84 -15.08 -0.45 2.25
CA GLY A 84 -15.05 0.20 0.95
C GLY A 84 -14.11 1.39 0.82
N LEU A 85 -12.89 1.26 1.32
CA LEU A 85 -11.78 2.21 1.18
C LEU A 85 -12.10 3.59 1.78
N LEU A 86 -12.87 3.63 2.87
CA LEU A 86 -13.39 4.88 3.43
C LEU A 86 -12.26 5.79 3.92
N GLY A 87 -11.28 5.22 4.63
CA GLY A 87 -10.12 5.95 5.13
C GLY A 87 -9.22 6.49 4.02
N GLY A 88 -8.98 5.67 2.98
CA GLY A 88 -8.24 6.08 1.81
C GLY A 88 -8.91 7.22 1.06
N ARG A 89 -10.24 7.16 0.88
CA ARG A 89 -11.04 8.24 0.28
C ARG A 89 -10.91 9.53 1.08
N LEU A 90 -11.06 9.44 2.41
CA LEU A 90 -10.94 10.59 3.31
C LEU A 90 -9.57 11.25 3.22
N LEU A 91 -8.49 10.47 3.20
CA LEU A 91 -7.12 11.01 3.09
C LEU A 91 -6.84 11.58 1.70
N ALA A 92 -7.33 10.93 0.63
CA ALA A 92 -7.17 11.44 -0.73
C ALA A 92 -7.96 12.74 -0.97
N ASP A 93 -9.15 12.87 -0.37
CA ASP A 93 -9.93 14.12 -0.39
C ASP A 93 -9.20 15.22 0.38
N TYR A 94 -8.69 14.92 1.56
CA TYR A 94 -7.90 15.84 2.37
C TYR A 94 -6.65 16.32 1.62
N ALA A 95 -5.91 15.42 0.96
CA ALA A 95 -4.76 15.79 0.16
C ALA A 95 -5.12 16.80 -0.95
N LYS A 96 -6.26 16.60 -1.59
CA LYS A 96 -6.78 17.51 -2.61
C LYS A 96 -7.21 18.87 -2.02
N GLU A 97 -7.90 18.87 -0.90
CA GLU A 97 -8.32 20.09 -0.18
C GLU A 97 -7.14 20.91 0.29
N GLN A 98 -6.05 20.26 0.74
CA GLN A 98 -4.83 20.93 1.15
C GLN A 98 -3.96 21.41 -0.03
N GLY A 99 -4.34 21.11 -1.26
CA GLY A 99 -3.55 21.46 -2.45
C GLY A 99 -2.20 20.75 -2.50
N TRP A 100 -2.10 19.54 -1.97
CA TRP A 100 -0.84 18.80 -1.97
C TRP A 100 -0.45 18.32 -3.37
N THR A 101 0.83 18.46 -3.69
CA THR A 101 1.45 17.79 -4.84
C THR A 101 1.95 16.42 -4.39
N VAL A 102 1.09 15.41 -4.52
CA VAL A 102 1.44 14.04 -4.11
C VAL A 102 2.41 13.44 -5.12
N LYS A 103 3.64 13.18 -4.69
CA LYS A 103 4.71 12.57 -5.52
C LYS A 103 4.58 11.06 -5.60
N ALA A 104 4.13 10.43 -4.53
CA ALA A 104 3.88 8.99 -4.46
C ALA A 104 3.00 8.65 -3.26
N VAL A 105 2.18 7.62 -3.43
CA VAL A 105 1.52 6.88 -2.35
C VAL A 105 2.03 5.46 -2.36
N LEU A 106 2.62 5.03 -1.24
CA LEU A 106 3.09 3.66 -1.00
C LEU A 106 2.07 2.98 -0.07
N ASN A 107 1.10 2.29 -0.65
CA ASN A 107 0.11 1.54 0.10
C ASN A 107 0.65 0.14 0.41
N ASN A 108 0.58 -0.26 1.66
CA ASN A 108 1.06 -1.55 2.13
C ASN A 108 -0.13 -2.30 2.72
N ASP A 109 -0.49 -3.40 2.11
CA ASP A 109 -1.69 -4.13 2.47
C ASP A 109 -1.46 -5.61 2.15
N ILE A 110 -1.49 -6.42 3.21
CA ILE A 110 -1.07 -7.81 3.23
C ILE A 110 0.42 -7.94 2.85
N VAL A 111 1.32 -7.66 3.77
CA VAL A 111 2.78 -7.64 3.50
C VAL A 111 3.60 -8.53 4.45
N GLY A 112 2.95 -9.37 5.25
CA GLY A 112 3.60 -10.10 6.34
C GLY A 112 3.65 -11.63 6.20
N GLY A 113 2.96 -12.23 5.22
CA GLY A 113 2.99 -13.67 4.96
C GLY A 113 3.89 -14.06 3.78
N SER A 114 4.39 -15.26 3.75
CA SER A 114 5.20 -15.77 2.64
C SER A 114 4.76 -17.14 2.10
N THR A 115 3.71 -17.72 2.66
CA THR A 115 3.15 -19.02 2.27
C THR A 115 1.73 -18.82 1.77
N GLY A 116 1.37 -19.46 0.68
CA GLY A 116 0.02 -19.44 0.10
C GLY A 116 -0.82 -20.62 0.55
N SER A 117 -2.12 -20.59 0.26
CA SER A 117 -3.09 -21.65 0.61
C SER A 117 -2.73 -23.03 0.03
N ASP A 118 -1.94 -23.08 -1.03
CA ASP A 118 -1.44 -24.32 -1.64
C ASP A 118 -0.15 -24.84 -1.00
N GLY A 119 0.33 -24.17 0.07
CA GLY A 119 1.60 -24.45 0.73
C GLY A 119 2.83 -23.95 -0.03
N TYR A 120 2.67 -23.30 -1.19
CA TYR A 120 3.80 -22.70 -1.89
C TYR A 120 4.35 -21.50 -1.11
N ARG A 121 5.66 -21.49 -0.92
CA ARG A 121 6.34 -20.43 -0.19
C ARG A 121 7.19 -19.56 -1.13
N ASP A 122 7.07 -18.23 -0.97
CA ASP A 122 7.89 -17.24 -1.65
C ASP A 122 8.21 -16.08 -0.70
N ASP A 123 9.35 -16.18 -0.05
CA ASP A 123 9.89 -15.15 0.85
C ASP A 123 10.98 -14.29 0.18
N ALA A 124 11.14 -14.44 -1.14
CA ALA A 124 12.12 -13.73 -1.94
C ALA A 124 11.53 -12.61 -2.80
N HIS A 125 10.22 -12.54 -2.91
CA HIS A 125 9.56 -11.54 -3.75
C HIS A 125 8.47 -10.76 -3.00
N VAL A 126 8.22 -9.54 -3.45
CA VAL A 126 7.03 -8.74 -3.13
C VAL A 126 6.38 -8.30 -4.43
N ARG A 127 5.05 -8.28 -4.50
CA ARG A 127 4.33 -7.71 -5.64
C ARG A 127 4.15 -6.22 -5.45
N VAL A 128 4.36 -5.46 -6.52
CA VAL A 128 4.05 -4.02 -6.58
C VAL A 128 3.07 -3.79 -7.71
N LEU A 129 1.83 -3.49 -7.35
CA LEU A 129 0.75 -3.20 -8.28
C LEU A 129 0.77 -1.72 -8.66
N SER A 130 0.55 -1.43 -9.95
CA SER A 130 0.55 -0.06 -10.48
C SER A 130 -0.43 0.08 -11.63
N GLU A 131 -1.20 1.17 -11.63
CA GLU A 131 -2.12 1.46 -12.73
C GLU A 131 -1.37 1.79 -14.03
N GLY A 132 -2.08 1.62 -15.16
CA GLY A 132 -1.64 2.07 -16.48
C GLY A 132 -1.94 3.57 -16.70
N PRO A 133 -2.68 3.92 -17.74
CA PRO A 133 -3.10 5.31 -17.93
C PRO A 133 -3.85 5.81 -16.69
N ARG A 134 -3.53 7.03 -16.26
CA ARG A 134 -4.17 7.68 -15.13
C ARG A 134 -5.69 7.71 -15.28
N ALA A 135 -6.41 7.59 -14.19
CA ALA A 135 -7.88 7.63 -14.21
C ALA A 135 -8.41 8.95 -14.79
N ASP A 136 -7.72 10.07 -14.53
CA ASP A 136 -8.08 11.40 -15.02
C ASP A 136 -7.59 11.69 -16.46
N ALA A 137 -6.96 10.72 -17.14
CA ALA A 137 -6.51 10.89 -18.51
C ALA A 137 -7.69 11.07 -19.46
N THR A 138 -7.65 12.11 -20.31
CA THR A 138 -8.64 12.34 -21.36
C THR A 138 -8.57 11.26 -22.44
N ASP A 139 -9.66 11.07 -23.20
CA ASP A 139 -9.66 10.11 -24.32
C ASP A 139 -8.60 10.48 -25.38
N ALA A 140 -8.35 11.76 -25.60
CA ALA A 140 -7.29 12.23 -26.49
C ALA A 140 -5.91 11.80 -26.00
N LEU A 141 -5.63 11.96 -24.69
CA LEU A 141 -4.38 11.52 -24.08
C LEU A 141 -4.24 9.99 -24.14
N ARG A 142 -5.29 9.24 -23.83
CA ARG A 142 -5.30 7.76 -23.95
C ARG A 142 -5.00 7.30 -25.36
N ALA A 143 -5.62 7.93 -26.37
CA ALA A 143 -5.37 7.65 -27.78
C ALA A 143 -3.93 7.97 -28.20
N GLN A 144 -3.38 9.08 -27.70
CA GLN A 144 -1.99 9.47 -27.93
C GLN A 144 -1.00 8.48 -27.28
N MET A 145 -1.22 8.10 -26.02
CA MET A 145 -0.42 7.09 -25.32
C MET A 145 -0.40 5.77 -26.09
N ARG A 146 -1.58 5.31 -26.53
CA ARG A 146 -1.70 4.10 -27.36
C ARG A 146 -0.93 4.22 -28.68
N ARG A 147 -1.00 5.38 -29.35
CA ARG A 147 -0.32 5.63 -30.63
C ARG A 147 1.19 5.60 -30.51
N PHE A 148 1.74 6.07 -29.41
CA PHE A 148 3.18 6.22 -29.18
C PHE A 148 3.77 5.19 -28.21
N GLY A 149 2.99 4.19 -27.76
CA GLY A 149 3.45 3.14 -26.86
C GLY A 149 3.64 3.58 -25.42
N GLY A 150 2.95 4.65 -24.99
CA GLY A 150 3.07 5.22 -23.65
C GLY A 150 2.13 4.62 -22.60
N GLU A 151 1.45 3.50 -22.90
CA GLU A 151 0.48 2.89 -21.96
C GLU A 151 1.11 2.45 -20.64
N ASN A 152 2.42 2.22 -20.66
CA ASN A 152 3.17 1.79 -19.48
C ASN A 152 3.98 2.92 -18.81
N ASP A 153 3.80 4.17 -19.26
CA ASP A 153 4.58 5.32 -18.76
C ASP A 153 3.84 6.15 -17.72
N SER A 154 2.78 5.56 -17.11
CA SER A 154 2.12 6.24 -15.99
C SER A 154 3.09 6.51 -14.83
N PRO A 155 2.86 7.58 -14.06
CA PRO A 155 3.68 7.87 -12.87
C PRO A 155 3.71 6.70 -11.88
N SER A 156 2.59 6.00 -11.67
CA SER A 156 2.51 4.83 -10.80
C SER A 156 3.41 3.69 -11.29
N ARG A 157 3.42 3.40 -12.60
CA ARG A 157 4.32 2.38 -13.19
C ARG A 157 5.78 2.79 -13.13
N ASN A 158 6.07 4.08 -13.24
CA ASN A 158 7.43 4.58 -13.06
C ASN A 158 7.92 4.37 -11.63
N ILE A 159 7.07 4.58 -10.62
CA ILE A 159 7.38 4.25 -9.23
C ILE A 159 7.64 2.74 -9.09
N SER A 160 6.78 1.88 -9.63
CA SER A 160 6.95 0.43 -9.57
C SER A 160 8.28 -0.02 -10.19
N ARG A 161 8.63 0.50 -11.38
CA ARG A 161 9.92 0.21 -12.03
C ARG A 161 11.11 0.68 -11.21
N TRP A 162 10.98 1.86 -10.61
CA TRP A 162 12.04 2.43 -9.81
C TRP A 162 12.25 1.64 -8.51
N VAL A 163 11.18 1.22 -7.84
CA VAL A 163 11.24 0.36 -6.65
C VAL A 163 11.89 -0.99 -6.99
N ALA A 164 11.60 -1.56 -8.17
CA ALA A 164 12.25 -2.78 -8.62
C ALA A 164 13.76 -2.61 -8.78
N LYS A 165 14.20 -1.50 -9.41
CA LYS A 165 15.63 -1.17 -9.51
C LYS A 165 16.29 -0.92 -8.15
N LEU A 166 15.56 -0.33 -7.21
CA LEU A 166 16.07 -0.12 -5.86
C LEU A 166 16.29 -1.46 -5.14
N ALA A 167 15.35 -2.40 -5.29
CA ALA A 167 15.49 -3.76 -4.74
C ALA A 167 16.66 -4.53 -5.39
N GLU A 168 16.86 -4.39 -6.71
CA GLU A 168 17.99 -4.98 -7.42
C GLU A 168 19.35 -4.43 -6.94
N ALA A 169 19.38 -3.16 -6.56
CA ALA A 169 20.59 -2.49 -6.05
C ALA A 169 20.90 -2.83 -4.58
N ASP A 170 19.99 -3.47 -3.86
CA ASP A 170 20.20 -3.89 -2.48
C ASP A 170 21.23 -5.04 -2.43
N THR A 171 22.41 -4.73 -1.92
CA THR A 171 23.54 -5.69 -1.82
C THR A 171 23.24 -6.86 -0.90
N GLU A 172 22.33 -6.70 0.04
CA GLU A 172 21.90 -7.77 0.94
C GLU A 172 20.90 -8.74 0.27
N LYS A 173 20.48 -8.44 -0.97
CA LYS A 173 19.54 -9.24 -1.77
C LYS A 173 18.32 -9.69 -0.97
N GLY A 174 17.76 -8.75 -0.21
CA GLY A 174 16.68 -9.04 0.71
C GLY A 174 15.39 -9.46 0.02
N LEU A 175 15.06 -8.83 -1.10
CA LEU A 175 13.76 -8.98 -1.74
C LEU A 175 13.85 -8.55 -3.21
N ALA A 176 13.19 -9.29 -4.10
CA ALA A 176 12.95 -8.90 -5.49
C ALA A 176 11.52 -8.40 -5.69
N VAL A 177 11.30 -7.54 -6.66
CA VAL A 177 9.98 -6.97 -6.96
C VAL A 177 9.36 -7.64 -8.18
N ARG A 178 8.18 -8.22 -8.00
CA ARG A 178 7.30 -8.60 -9.10
C ARG A 178 6.40 -7.42 -9.44
N GLN A 179 6.68 -6.76 -10.54
CA GLN A 179 5.86 -5.65 -11.03
C GLN A 179 4.55 -6.20 -11.61
N ILE A 180 3.42 -5.81 -11.01
CA ILE A 180 2.08 -6.21 -11.47
C ILE A 180 1.44 -4.99 -12.14
N TRP A 181 1.26 -5.08 -13.44
CA TRP A 181 0.77 -3.97 -14.26
C TRP A 181 -0.75 -3.90 -14.28
N ARG A 182 -1.31 -3.76 -13.09
CA ARG A 182 -2.73 -3.60 -12.78
C ARG A 182 -2.86 -2.66 -11.59
N ALA A 183 -3.96 -1.93 -11.54
CA ALA A 183 -4.25 -1.03 -10.43
C ALA A 183 -4.39 -1.80 -9.10
N ASP A 184 -5.04 -2.98 -9.16
CA ASP A 184 -5.14 -3.92 -8.07
C ASP A 184 -5.49 -5.33 -8.57
N ARG A 185 -5.71 -6.27 -7.64
CA ARG A 185 -6.16 -7.64 -7.93
C ARG A 185 -7.57 -7.63 -8.54
N MET A 186 -7.92 -8.69 -9.26
CA MET A 186 -9.24 -8.80 -9.87
C MET A 186 -10.33 -8.94 -8.80
N GLY A 187 -11.34 -8.06 -8.81
CA GLY A 187 -12.44 -8.07 -7.86
C GLY A 187 -12.07 -7.65 -6.43
N ARG A 188 -10.87 -7.13 -6.22
CA ARG A 188 -10.36 -6.64 -4.94
C ARG A 188 -9.78 -5.23 -5.11
N GLY A 189 -9.64 -4.51 -4.02
CA GLY A 189 -9.11 -3.16 -4.02
C GLY A 189 -8.11 -2.94 -2.91
N GLY A 190 -7.71 -1.69 -2.74
CA GLY A 190 -6.87 -1.22 -1.65
C GLY A 190 -6.85 0.30 -1.63
N ASP A 191 -6.35 0.89 -0.56
CA ASP A 191 -6.43 2.32 -0.28
C ASP A 191 -5.58 3.21 -1.22
N GLN A 192 -4.78 2.63 -2.13
CA GLN A 192 -4.15 3.38 -3.21
C GLN A 192 -5.16 3.82 -4.28
N LEU A 193 -6.27 3.10 -4.47
CA LEU A 193 -7.24 3.38 -5.54
C LEU A 193 -7.89 4.76 -5.42
N PRO A 194 -8.35 5.24 -4.24
CA PRO A 194 -8.86 6.60 -4.09
C PRO A 194 -7.89 7.70 -4.52
N PHE A 195 -6.59 7.46 -4.39
CA PHE A 195 -5.56 8.38 -4.88
C PHE A 195 -5.39 8.28 -6.40
N SER A 196 -5.34 7.06 -6.94
CA SER A 196 -5.30 6.84 -8.39
C SER A 196 -6.51 7.46 -9.09
N ASP A 197 -7.72 7.38 -8.51
CA ASP A 197 -8.94 8.00 -9.03
C ASP A 197 -8.84 9.52 -9.14
N LYS A 198 -8.01 10.15 -8.29
CA LYS A 198 -7.71 11.59 -8.33
C LYS A 198 -6.50 11.94 -9.20
N GLY A 199 -5.91 10.96 -9.89
CA GLY A 199 -4.73 11.14 -10.72
C GLY A 199 -3.41 11.21 -9.96
N TYR A 200 -3.39 10.90 -8.67
CA TYR A 200 -2.15 10.84 -7.89
C TYR A 200 -1.38 9.55 -8.17
N PRO A 201 -0.04 9.61 -8.24
CA PRO A 201 0.78 8.42 -8.37
C PRO A 201 0.66 7.53 -7.13
N ALA A 202 0.19 6.30 -7.30
CA ALA A 202 0.00 5.38 -6.20
C ALA A 202 0.34 3.94 -6.60
N VAL A 203 0.96 3.20 -5.68
CA VAL A 203 1.27 1.79 -5.83
C VAL A 203 0.86 1.02 -4.59
N ARG A 204 0.54 -0.27 -4.75
CA ARG A 204 0.30 -1.19 -3.64
C ARG A 204 1.40 -2.23 -3.57
N PHE A 205 1.97 -2.39 -2.38
CA PHE A 205 2.80 -3.53 -2.01
C PHE A 205 1.91 -4.62 -1.41
N THR A 206 2.14 -5.86 -1.82
CA THR A 206 1.46 -7.02 -1.23
C THR A 206 2.34 -8.27 -1.37
N VAL A 207 2.07 -9.29 -0.59
CA VAL A 207 2.82 -10.55 -0.59
C VAL A 207 2.96 -11.18 -1.98
N ALA A 208 4.00 -11.96 -2.19
CA ALA A 208 4.22 -12.67 -3.45
C ALA A 208 3.16 -13.71 -3.75
N VAL A 209 2.68 -14.39 -2.71
CA VAL A 209 1.62 -15.40 -2.73
C VAL A 209 0.60 -15.07 -1.65
N GLU A 210 -0.66 -15.31 -1.93
CA GLU A 210 -1.76 -15.02 -0.99
C GLU A 210 -2.29 -16.29 -0.36
N ASP A 211 -2.65 -16.17 0.91
CA ASP A 211 -3.28 -17.26 1.68
C ASP A 211 -4.75 -16.93 1.92
N TYR A 212 -5.63 -17.54 1.14
CA TYR A 212 -7.07 -17.32 1.21
C TYR A 212 -7.76 -18.15 2.31
N GLU A 213 -7.05 -19.05 2.99
CA GLU A 213 -7.52 -19.75 4.17
C GLU A 213 -7.42 -18.86 5.41
N HIS A 214 -6.57 -17.83 5.35
CA HIS A 214 -6.39 -16.87 6.44
C HIS A 214 -7.07 -15.54 6.18
N GLN A 215 -6.96 -14.97 4.96
CA GLN A 215 -7.57 -13.67 4.63
C GLN A 215 -9.10 -13.71 4.67
N HIS A 216 -9.74 -12.77 5.36
CA HIS A 216 -11.19 -12.56 5.40
C HIS A 216 -11.96 -13.81 5.88
N GLN A 217 -11.38 -14.58 6.79
CA GLN A 217 -11.95 -15.81 7.31
C GLN A 217 -12.29 -15.69 8.80
N ASP A 218 -13.42 -16.31 9.19
CA ASP A 218 -13.71 -16.53 10.59
C ASP A 218 -12.70 -17.50 11.21
N LEU A 219 -12.33 -17.28 12.47
CA LEU A 219 -11.47 -18.19 13.21
C LEU A 219 -12.17 -19.54 13.37
N ARG A 220 -11.63 -20.59 12.77
CA ARG A 220 -12.12 -21.96 12.88
C ARG A 220 -11.06 -22.97 12.46
N THR A 221 -11.30 -24.21 12.83
CA THR A 221 -10.58 -25.37 12.23
C THR A 221 -11.61 -26.26 11.55
N GLU A 222 -11.43 -26.54 10.28
CA GLU A 222 -12.34 -27.33 9.47
C GLU A 222 -11.53 -28.29 8.59
N GLY A 223 -11.86 -29.59 8.62
CA GLY A 223 -11.10 -30.57 7.85
C GLY A 223 -9.62 -30.71 8.19
N GLY A 224 -9.19 -30.23 9.36
CA GLY A 224 -7.79 -30.17 9.77
C GLY A 224 -7.05 -28.91 9.31
N VAL A 225 -7.71 -28.02 8.57
CA VAL A 225 -7.19 -26.72 8.13
C VAL A 225 -7.59 -25.65 9.15
N LYS A 226 -6.64 -24.82 9.55
CA LYS A 226 -6.86 -23.65 10.39
C LYS A 226 -7.21 -22.46 9.49
N PHE A 227 -8.28 -21.75 9.82
CA PHE A 227 -8.75 -20.56 9.13
C PHE A 227 -8.64 -19.33 10.02
N GLY A 228 -8.50 -18.18 9.39
CA GLY A 228 -8.46 -16.89 10.07
C GLY A 228 -7.06 -16.28 10.14
N ASP A 229 -6.99 -14.97 10.08
CA ASP A 229 -5.76 -14.20 9.96
C ASP A 229 -5.11 -13.97 11.33
N THR A 230 -4.30 -14.94 11.76
CA THR A 230 -3.65 -14.97 13.07
C THR A 230 -2.14 -14.77 12.97
N VAL A 231 -1.53 -14.35 14.08
CA VAL A 231 -0.10 -13.97 14.14
C VAL A 231 0.86 -15.13 13.90
N ASP A 232 0.44 -16.38 14.11
CA ASP A 232 1.26 -17.57 13.89
C ASP A 232 1.46 -17.90 12.39
N GLU A 233 0.68 -17.28 11.50
CA GLU A 233 0.85 -17.38 10.03
C GLU A 233 1.82 -16.33 9.45
N MET A 234 2.36 -15.47 10.30
CA MET A 234 3.23 -14.37 9.88
C MET A 234 4.67 -14.84 9.66
N ASP A 235 5.30 -14.33 8.60
CA ASP A 235 6.74 -14.43 8.36
C ASP A 235 7.41 -13.07 8.69
N PHE A 236 7.77 -12.85 9.94
CA PHE A 236 8.40 -11.61 10.40
C PHE A 236 9.73 -11.29 9.70
N PRO A 237 10.62 -12.26 9.40
CA PRO A 237 11.78 -12.01 8.56
C PRO A 237 11.43 -11.48 7.16
N TYR A 238 10.38 -11.99 6.54
CA TYR A 238 9.87 -11.49 5.26
C TYR A 238 9.31 -10.07 5.41
N LEU A 239 8.46 -9.82 6.40
CA LEU A 239 7.93 -8.49 6.71
C LEU A 239 9.06 -7.46 6.88
N ALA A 240 10.12 -7.82 7.60
CA ALA A 240 11.26 -6.93 7.80
C ALA A 240 11.97 -6.57 6.47
N LYS A 241 12.03 -7.49 5.49
CA LYS A 241 12.55 -7.19 4.14
C LYS A 241 11.65 -6.18 3.41
N VAL A 242 10.32 -6.34 3.50
CA VAL A 242 9.35 -5.41 2.89
C VAL A 242 9.43 -4.04 3.53
N VAL A 243 9.54 -3.97 4.87
CA VAL A 243 9.76 -2.71 5.60
C VAL A 243 11.01 -2.00 5.10
N ARG A 244 12.14 -2.70 5.00
CA ARG A 244 13.41 -2.13 4.53
C ARG A 244 13.29 -1.54 3.13
N LEU A 245 12.67 -2.25 2.20
CA LEU A 245 12.44 -1.78 0.83
C LEU A 245 11.55 -0.52 0.82
N ASN A 246 10.47 -0.51 1.59
CA ASN A 246 9.56 0.64 1.70
C ASN A 246 10.24 1.86 2.30
N VAL A 247 11.02 1.69 3.37
CA VAL A 247 11.79 2.78 4.00
C VAL A 247 12.80 3.37 3.01
N ALA A 248 13.52 2.52 2.27
CA ALA A 248 14.46 2.97 1.25
C ALA A 248 13.77 3.72 0.11
N ALA A 249 12.62 3.22 -0.37
CA ALA A 249 11.81 3.87 -1.39
C ALA A 249 11.29 5.23 -0.92
N LEU A 250 10.71 5.28 0.28
CA LEU A 250 10.20 6.50 0.89
C LEU A 250 11.28 7.58 1.02
N MET A 251 12.46 7.20 1.58
CA MET A 251 13.60 8.12 1.73
C MET A 251 14.05 8.70 0.40
N ALA A 252 14.18 7.88 -0.62
CA ALA A 252 14.70 8.34 -1.90
C ALA A 252 13.70 9.23 -2.63
N ILE A 253 12.39 8.90 -2.60
CA ILE A 253 11.35 9.76 -3.20
C ILE A 253 11.23 11.08 -2.43
N ALA A 254 11.31 11.07 -1.10
CA ALA A 254 11.26 12.27 -0.28
C ALA A 254 12.46 13.22 -0.52
N ASN A 255 13.61 12.69 -0.90
CA ASN A 255 14.79 13.47 -1.26
C ASN A 255 14.88 13.82 -2.76
N ALA A 256 14.05 13.20 -3.61
CA ALA A 256 14.09 13.43 -5.04
C ALA A 256 13.79 14.92 -5.38
N PRO A 257 14.41 15.48 -6.45
CA PRO A 257 14.07 16.81 -6.92
C PRO A 257 12.58 16.90 -7.32
N PRO A 258 12.06 18.12 -7.51
CA PRO A 258 10.71 18.30 -8.03
C PRO A 258 10.57 17.61 -9.39
N PRO A 259 9.36 17.21 -9.79
CA PRO A 259 9.09 16.73 -11.14
C PRO A 259 9.58 17.75 -12.18
N LEU A 260 10.06 17.28 -13.30
CA LEU A 260 10.37 18.18 -14.42
C LEU A 260 9.07 18.87 -14.89
N PRO A 261 9.14 20.13 -15.29
CA PRO A 261 7.97 20.89 -15.75
C PRO A 261 7.36 20.31 -17.02
#